data_d419892956bfbf8469947b831fc1375d
#
_entry.id   d419892956bfbf8469947b831fc1375d
#
_cell.length_a   1.000
_cell.length_b   1.000
_cell.length_c   1.000
_cell.angle_alpha   90.00
_cell.angle_beta   90.00
_cell.angle_gamma   90.00
#
_symmetry.space_group_name_H-M   'P 1'
#
loop_
_entity.id
_entity.type
_entity.pdbx_description
1 polymer ?
#
loop_
_entity_poly.entity_id
_entity_poly.type
_entity_poly.pdbx_seq_one_letter_code
_entity_poly.pdbx_strand_id
1 'polypeptide(L)'
;MRLGLYVGSFNPVHNGHVKIVDSIIKNKYVDKVFIIPTKNYWHKNSLVSIEHRVNMLKFFETDNIIIHSEYSDLEYTYQIIEKLKEKYKNDSFYLIIGADNIINFDKWMKYEELLKLNLIIINRDGIDIKYYLNKLKKLDKFIIMDIKNIDISSTKIRENINNKRVLKNYLNHNVIDYIYRNKLYDCDFISNE
;
A
#
# COMPACT_ATOMS: atom_id res chain seq x y z
N MET A 1 9.53 12.57 -14.41
CA MET A 1 9.04 11.17 -14.35
C MET A 1 7.61 11.15 -13.79
N ARG A 2 6.91 10.03 -13.98
CA ARG A 2 5.63 9.75 -13.33
C ARG A 2 5.90 8.89 -12.10
N LEU A 3 5.57 9.39 -10.92
CA LEU A 3 5.85 8.74 -9.63
C LEU A 3 4.55 8.29 -8.99
N GLY A 4 4.39 6.98 -8.82
CA GLY A 4 3.28 6.40 -8.07
C GLY A 4 3.55 6.44 -6.56
N LEU A 5 2.61 6.93 -5.78
CA LEU A 5 2.71 6.99 -4.32
C LEU A 5 1.76 5.97 -3.71
N TYR A 6 2.30 4.89 -3.18
CA TYR A 6 1.53 3.83 -2.53
C TYR A 6 1.72 3.91 -1.02
N VAL A 7 0.80 4.60 -0.38
CA VAL A 7 0.82 4.88 1.07
C VAL A 7 -0.06 3.86 1.79
N GLY A 8 0.47 3.22 2.83
CA GLY A 8 -0.29 2.20 3.56
C GLY A 8 0.41 1.64 4.78
N SER A 9 -0.28 0.80 5.55
CA SER A 9 0.30 0.17 6.74
C SER A 9 1.22 -1.01 6.43
N PHE A 10 0.94 -1.81 5.38
CA PHE A 10 1.71 -3.00 4.98
C PHE A 10 2.05 -3.93 6.15
N ASN A 11 1.03 -4.43 6.83
CA ASN A 11 1.16 -5.13 8.13
C ASN A 11 0.61 -6.58 8.12
N PRO A 12 1.28 -7.54 7.44
CA PRO A 12 2.46 -7.40 6.61
C PRO A 12 2.17 -6.97 5.16
N VAL A 13 3.22 -6.66 4.41
CA VAL A 13 3.19 -6.65 2.94
C VAL A 13 2.87 -8.05 2.43
N HIS A 14 2.11 -8.17 1.34
CA HIS A 14 1.69 -9.46 0.78
C HIS A 14 1.64 -9.42 -0.75
N ASN A 15 1.52 -10.60 -1.37
CA ASN A 15 1.53 -10.77 -2.82
C ASN A 15 0.49 -9.91 -3.54
N GLY A 16 -0.63 -9.57 -2.88
CA GLY A 16 -1.62 -8.64 -3.42
C GLY A 16 -1.08 -7.23 -3.61
N HIS A 17 -0.31 -6.71 -2.65
CA HIS A 17 0.34 -5.40 -2.78
C HIS A 17 1.37 -5.40 -3.93
N VAL A 18 2.18 -6.46 -4.01
CA VAL A 18 3.20 -6.61 -5.06
C VAL A 18 2.55 -6.69 -6.43
N LYS A 19 1.51 -7.52 -6.59
CA LYS A 19 0.76 -7.64 -7.84
C LYS A 19 0.18 -6.30 -8.33
N ILE A 20 -0.30 -5.46 -7.41
CA ILE A 20 -0.78 -4.11 -7.73
C ILE A 20 0.36 -3.27 -8.31
N VAL A 21 1.50 -3.20 -7.60
CA VAL A 21 2.65 -2.41 -8.00
C VAL A 21 3.21 -2.88 -9.35
N ASP A 22 3.41 -4.19 -9.51
CA ASP A 22 3.89 -4.79 -10.76
C ASP A 22 2.94 -4.48 -11.93
N SER A 23 1.62 -4.55 -11.70
CA SER A 23 0.64 -4.24 -12.73
C SER A 23 0.69 -2.77 -13.14
N ILE A 24 0.87 -1.85 -12.19
CA ILE A 24 0.98 -0.41 -12.45
C ILE A 24 2.23 -0.10 -13.30
N ILE A 25 3.38 -0.70 -12.96
CA ILE A 25 4.64 -0.52 -13.70
C ILE A 25 4.55 -1.18 -15.08
N LYS A 26 4.06 -2.42 -15.17
CA LYS A 26 3.91 -3.17 -16.41
C LYS A 26 3.01 -2.46 -17.43
N ASN A 27 1.92 -1.84 -16.96
CA ASN A 27 1.02 -1.06 -17.82
C ASN A 27 1.54 0.37 -18.09
N LYS A 28 2.75 0.71 -17.61
CA LYS A 28 3.39 2.01 -17.81
C LYS A 28 2.52 3.19 -17.34
N TYR A 29 1.72 3.00 -16.28
CA TYR A 29 0.97 4.12 -15.69
C TYR A 29 1.90 5.08 -14.98
N VAL A 30 2.94 4.55 -14.33
CA VAL A 30 4.02 5.33 -13.71
C VAL A 30 5.38 4.74 -14.08
N ASP A 31 6.44 5.51 -13.88
CA ASP A 31 7.82 5.09 -14.17
C ASP A 31 8.45 4.43 -12.94
N LYS A 32 8.07 4.88 -11.73
CA LYS A 32 8.48 4.32 -10.45
C LYS A 32 7.33 4.34 -9.45
N VAL A 33 7.36 3.41 -8.51
CA VAL A 33 6.44 3.39 -7.36
C VAL A 33 7.23 3.61 -6.07
N PHE A 34 6.84 4.61 -5.30
CA PHE A 34 7.30 4.87 -3.95
C PHE A 34 6.32 4.22 -2.97
N ILE A 35 6.78 3.21 -2.24
CA ILE A 35 6.00 2.58 -1.18
C ILE A 35 6.36 3.27 0.13
N ILE A 36 5.34 3.81 0.80
CA ILE A 36 5.50 4.62 2.00
C ILE A 36 4.71 3.97 3.13
N PRO A 37 5.39 3.20 4.01
CA PRO A 37 4.75 2.62 5.18
C PRO A 37 4.41 3.70 6.19
N THR A 38 3.17 3.74 6.67
CA THR A 38 2.69 4.76 7.61
C THR A 38 2.57 4.23 9.03
N LYS A 39 2.57 5.15 10.00
CA LYS A 39 2.16 4.89 11.37
C LYS A 39 0.68 4.51 11.46
N ASN A 40 0.25 4.14 12.64
CA ASN A 40 -1.12 3.71 12.90
C ASN A 40 -2.06 4.91 13.12
N TYR A 41 -2.73 5.39 12.07
CA TYR A 41 -3.71 6.50 12.17
C TYR A 41 -5.11 6.05 12.60
N TRP A 42 -5.40 4.76 12.56
CA TRP A 42 -6.74 4.23 12.80
C TRP A 42 -6.79 3.35 14.06
N HIS A 43 -5.90 3.57 15.05
CA HIS A 43 -5.83 2.81 16.30
C HIS A 43 -5.86 1.28 16.11
N LYS A 44 -5.15 0.80 15.08
CA LYS A 44 -5.01 -0.65 14.82
C LYS A 44 -4.04 -1.24 15.85
N ASN A 45 -4.54 -1.77 16.93
CA ASN A 45 -3.76 -2.33 18.05
C ASN A 45 -2.81 -3.49 17.67
N SER A 46 -2.86 -3.98 16.42
CA SER A 46 -2.09 -5.13 15.91
C SER A 46 -0.96 -4.77 14.94
N LEU A 47 -0.52 -3.49 14.89
CA LEU A 47 0.60 -3.12 14.03
C LEU A 47 1.92 -3.48 14.70
N VAL A 48 2.74 -4.28 13.99
CA VAL A 48 4.15 -4.43 14.35
C VAL A 48 4.90 -3.11 14.06
N SER A 49 6.08 -2.95 14.66
CA SER A 49 6.87 -1.72 14.52
C SER A 49 7.08 -1.34 13.06
N ILE A 50 7.28 -0.04 12.82
CA ILE A 50 7.56 0.46 11.48
C ILE A 50 8.82 -0.19 10.88
N GLU A 51 9.83 -0.44 11.70
CA GLU A 51 11.06 -1.10 11.30
C GLU A 51 10.82 -2.50 10.72
N HIS A 52 10.03 -3.33 11.39
CA HIS A 52 9.68 -4.66 10.88
C HIS A 52 8.93 -4.57 9.55
N ARG A 53 8.00 -3.62 9.41
CA ARG A 53 7.24 -3.46 8.17
C ARG A 53 8.11 -2.97 7.01
N VAL A 54 9.04 -2.06 7.27
CA VAL A 54 10.05 -1.61 6.30
C VAL A 54 10.96 -2.75 5.88
N ASN A 55 11.46 -3.56 6.82
CA ASN A 55 12.33 -4.69 6.51
C ASN A 55 11.63 -5.75 5.63
N MET A 56 10.34 -6.00 5.87
CA MET A 56 9.55 -6.88 4.99
C MET A 56 9.33 -6.27 3.60
N LEU A 57 9.11 -4.96 3.50
CA LEU A 57 8.96 -4.26 2.22
C LEU A 57 10.24 -4.28 1.39
N LYS A 58 11.41 -4.19 2.01
CA LYS A 58 12.72 -4.20 1.33
C LYS A 58 12.98 -5.47 0.50
N PHE A 59 12.31 -6.59 0.79
CA PHE A 59 12.39 -7.78 -0.07
C PHE A 59 11.81 -7.57 -1.47
N PHE A 60 11.08 -6.49 -1.70
CA PHE A 60 10.45 -6.15 -2.98
C PHE A 60 11.05 -4.88 -3.63
N GLU A 61 12.11 -4.34 -3.03
CA GLU A 61 12.78 -3.13 -3.55
C GLU A 61 13.51 -3.44 -4.87
N THR A 62 13.35 -2.57 -5.85
CA THR A 62 13.98 -2.65 -7.18
C THR A 62 14.27 -1.24 -7.68
N ASP A 63 14.86 -1.11 -8.87
CA ASP A 63 15.09 0.19 -9.51
C ASP A 63 13.81 1.00 -9.75
N ASN A 64 12.66 0.31 -9.85
CA ASN A 64 11.35 0.93 -10.08
C ASN A 64 10.43 0.91 -8.86
N ILE A 65 10.81 0.20 -7.79
CA ILE A 65 10.05 0.10 -6.53
C ILE A 65 10.97 0.56 -5.40
N ILE A 66 10.68 1.71 -4.82
CA ILE A 66 11.55 2.35 -3.81
C ILE A 66 10.77 2.48 -2.50
N ILE A 67 11.40 2.07 -1.40
CA ILE A 67 10.82 2.12 -0.07
C ILE A 67 11.25 3.42 0.62
N HIS A 68 10.32 4.32 0.83
CA HIS A 68 10.53 5.60 1.51
C HIS A 68 10.10 5.54 2.98
N SER A 69 11.00 5.05 3.84
CA SER A 69 10.74 4.98 5.29
C SER A 69 10.90 6.32 6.01
N GLU A 70 11.62 7.27 5.44
CA GLU A 70 11.86 8.59 6.01
C GLU A 70 10.59 9.44 6.19
N TYR A 71 9.51 9.08 5.51
CA TYR A 71 8.21 9.76 5.64
C TYR A 71 7.22 9.03 6.57
N SER A 72 7.63 7.92 7.17
CA SER A 72 6.73 7.09 8.00
C SER A 72 6.24 7.77 9.27
N ASP A 73 6.92 8.80 9.72
CA ASP A 73 6.57 9.59 10.92
C ASP A 73 5.54 10.68 10.65
N LEU A 74 5.30 11.01 9.38
CA LEU A 74 4.29 11.99 9.01
C LEU A 74 2.90 11.44 9.25
N GLU A 75 2.04 12.27 9.82
CA GLU A 75 0.72 11.85 10.26
C GLU A 75 -0.28 11.69 9.10
N TYR A 76 -0.20 12.58 8.10
CA TYR A 76 -1.19 12.62 7.02
C TYR A 76 -0.55 12.49 5.65
N THR A 77 -1.27 11.84 4.74
CA THR A 77 -0.83 11.64 3.35
C THR A 77 -0.47 12.94 2.64
N TYR A 78 -1.18 14.04 2.90
CA TYR A 78 -0.87 15.32 2.26
C TYR A 78 0.53 15.84 2.65
N GLN A 79 0.98 15.63 3.90
CA GLN A 79 2.31 16.03 4.37
C GLN A 79 3.42 15.28 3.62
N ILE A 80 3.20 13.97 3.41
CA ILE A 80 4.11 13.14 2.60
C ILE A 80 4.25 13.72 1.19
N ILE A 81 3.10 14.08 0.59
CA ILE A 81 3.07 14.61 -0.78
C ILE A 81 3.73 15.99 -0.86
N GLU A 82 3.52 16.86 0.12
CA GLU A 82 4.20 18.16 0.18
C GLU A 82 5.74 17.98 0.20
N LYS A 83 6.26 17.09 1.07
CA LYS A 83 7.69 16.78 1.13
C LYS A 83 8.25 16.18 -0.16
N LEU A 84 7.51 15.28 -0.78
CA LEU A 84 7.92 14.71 -2.05
C LEU A 84 7.92 15.75 -3.17
N LYS A 85 6.97 16.66 -3.23
CA LYS A 85 6.93 17.75 -4.20
C LYS A 85 8.10 18.72 -4.04
N GLU A 86 8.55 18.98 -2.81
CA GLU A 86 9.76 19.77 -2.54
C GLU A 86 11.02 19.10 -3.13
N LYS A 87 11.12 17.76 -3.02
CA LYS A 87 12.28 16.98 -3.48
C LYS A 87 12.25 16.69 -4.99
N TYR A 88 11.08 16.41 -5.54
CA TYR A 88 10.87 15.97 -6.93
C TYR A 88 10.04 16.99 -7.73
N LYS A 89 10.55 18.23 -7.83
CA LYS A 89 9.82 19.41 -8.35
C LYS A 89 9.31 19.28 -9.79
N ASN A 90 9.98 18.47 -10.62
CA ASN A 90 9.68 18.31 -12.04
C ASN A 90 8.93 17.00 -12.35
N ASP A 91 8.49 16.28 -11.34
CA ASP A 91 7.85 14.99 -11.50
C ASP A 91 6.33 15.07 -11.29
N SER A 92 5.60 14.18 -11.95
CA SER A 92 4.15 14.07 -11.82
C SER A 92 3.80 12.99 -10.82
N PHE A 93 2.93 13.29 -9.86
CA PHE A 93 2.55 12.36 -8.81
C PHE A 93 1.21 11.69 -9.08
N TYR A 94 1.17 10.40 -8.83
CA TYR A 94 0.00 9.53 -8.94
C TYR A 94 -0.25 8.86 -7.58
N LEU A 95 -1.32 9.26 -6.90
CA LEU A 95 -1.70 8.63 -5.61
C LEU A 95 -2.41 7.31 -5.88
N ILE A 96 -1.85 6.21 -5.38
CA ILE A 96 -2.38 4.85 -5.53
C ILE A 96 -3.21 4.53 -4.28
N ILE A 97 -4.51 4.27 -4.47
CA ILE A 97 -5.45 3.96 -3.39
C ILE A 97 -6.35 2.77 -3.75
N GLY A 98 -6.79 2.03 -2.74
CA GLY A 98 -7.86 1.04 -2.90
C GLY A 98 -9.23 1.70 -3.09
N ALA A 99 -10.15 1.00 -3.72
CA ALA A 99 -11.52 1.49 -3.92
C ALA A 99 -12.26 1.72 -2.59
N ASP A 100 -11.94 0.96 -1.55
CA ASP A 100 -12.42 1.14 -0.19
C ASP A 100 -12.06 2.53 0.38
N ASN A 101 -10.93 3.09 -0.02
CA ASN A 101 -10.50 4.42 0.40
C ASN A 101 -11.27 5.55 -0.30
N ILE A 102 -11.72 5.35 -1.55
CA ILE A 102 -12.45 6.39 -2.27
C ILE A 102 -13.82 6.68 -1.63
N ILE A 103 -14.41 5.70 -0.97
CA ILE A 103 -15.70 5.82 -0.27
C ILE A 103 -15.66 6.89 0.82
N ASN A 104 -14.54 6.98 1.53
CA ASN A 104 -14.33 7.91 2.64
C ASN A 104 -13.21 8.92 2.36
N PHE A 105 -12.92 9.20 1.10
CA PHE A 105 -11.81 10.07 0.73
C PHE A 105 -12.02 11.52 1.21
N ASP A 106 -13.26 11.96 1.27
CA ASP A 106 -13.67 13.26 1.82
C ASP A 106 -13.36 13.45 3.31
N LYS A 107 -13.08 12.36 4.03
CA LYS A 107 -12.64 12.40 5.44
C LYS A 107 -11.12 12.52 5.62
N TRP A 108 -10.36 12.46 4.52
CA TRP A 108 -8.92 12.59 4.58
C TRP A 108 -8.52 14.04 4.80
N MET A 109 -7.50 14.27 5.63
CA MET A 109 -7.00 15.61 5.87
C MET A 109 -6.53 16.26 4.56
N LYS A 110 -7.04 17.48 4.26
CA LYS A 110 -6.79 18.20 3.00
C LYS A 110 -7.11 17.38 1.74
N TYR A 111 -8.18 16.59 1.76
CA TYR A 111 -8.56 15.72 0.64
C TYR A 111 -8.72 16.48 -0.68
N GLU A 112 -9.16 17.73 -0.67
CA GLU A 112 -9.28 18.57 -1.86
C GLU A 112 -7.93 18.80 -2.55
N GLU A 113 -6.85 18.95 -1.76
CA GLU A 113 -5.49 19.05 -2.31
C GLU A 113 -5.02 17.71 -2.89
N LEU A 114 -5.41 16.61 -2.26
CA LEU A 114 -5.12 15.26 -2.76
C LEU A 114 -5.88 14.97 -4.05
N LEU A 115 -7.10 15.48 -4.22
CA LEU A 115 -7.88 15.34 -5.46
C LEU A 115 -7.24 16.07 -6.66
N LYS A 116 -6.35 17.04 -6.44
CA LYS A 116 -5.62 17.72 -7.54
C LYS A 116 -4.56 16.81 -8.18
N LEU A 117 -4.17 15.72 -7.51
CA LEU A 117 -3.23 14.73 -8.04
C LEU A 117 -3.90 13.83 -9.08
N ASN A 118 -3.07 13.11 -9.85
CA ASN A 118 -3.54 11.95 -10.58
C ASN A 118 -3.84 10.83 -9.59
N LEU A 119 -4.96 10.13 -9.75
CA LEU A 119 -5.34 8.99 -8.92
C LEU A 119 -5.22 7.68 -9.70
N ILE A 120 -4.66 6.64 -9.08
CA ILE A 120 -4.77 5.26 -9.54
C ILE A 120 -5.60 4.51 -8.50
N ILE A 121 -6.81 4.11 -8.89
CA ILE A 121 -7.78 3.50 -7.97
C ILE A 121 -7.87 2.01 -8.27
N ILE A 122 -7.52 1.21 -7.28
CA ILE A 122 -7.50 -0.26 -7.39
C ILE A 122 -8.86 -0.81 -6.98
N ASN A 123 -9.61 -1.30 -7.95
CA ASN A 123 -10.91 -1.92 -7.73
C ASN A 123 -10.75 -3.43 -7.56
N ARG A 124 -11.02 -3.94 -6.37
CA ARG A 124 -10.96 -5.36 -6.01
C ARG A 124 -12.35 -5.94 -5.79
N ASP A 125 -13.27 -5.10 -5.32
CA ASP A 125 -14.53 -5.52 -4.68
C ASP A 125 -15.76 -5.10 -5.52
N GLY A 126 -15.57 -4.69 -6.78
CA GLY A 126 -16.66 -4.29 -7.67
C GLY A 126 -17.39 -3.01 -7.23
N ILE A 127 -16.72 -2.13 -6.50
CA ILE A 127 -17.29 -0.85 -6.05
C ILE A 127 -17.54 0.04 -7.25
N ASP A 128 -18.67 0.72 -7.29
CA ASP A 128 -18.93 1.77 -8.28
C ASP A 128 -18.11 3.03 -8.01
N ILE A 129 -16.83 2.98 -8.42
CA ILE A 129 -15.86 4.06 -8.22
C ILE A 129 -16.35 5.36 -8.89
N LYS A 130 -17.01 5.26 -10.05
CA LYS A 130 -17.49 6.45 -10.79
C LYS A 130 -18.50 7.25 -9.99
N TYR A 131 -19.39 6.57 -9.26
CA TYR A 131 -20.33 7.22 -8.35
C TYR A 131 -19.60 8.09 -7.31
N TYR A 132 -18.57 7.54 -6.65
CA TYR A 132 -17.81 8.27 -5.62
C TYR A 132 -16.96 9.38 -6.21
N LEU A 133 -16.34 9.20 -7.38
CA LEU A 133 -15.60 10.24 -8.07
C LEU A 133 -16.50 11.43 -8.45
N ASN A 134 -17.71 11.15 -8.93
CA ASN A 134 -18.71 12.20 -9.21
C ASN A 134 -19.09 12.96 -7.93
N LYS A 135 -19.35 12.25 -6.83
CA LYS A 135 -19.62 12.86 -5.51
C LYS A 135 -18.49 13.80 -5.06
N LEU A 136 -17.24 13.39 -5.28
CA LEU A 136 -16.03 14.16 -4.97
C LEU A 136 -15.72 15.23 -6.03
N LYS A 137 -16.53 15.36 -7.09
CA LYS A 137 -16.29 16.24 -8.24
C LYS A 137 -14.93 16.01 -8.93
N LYS A 138 -14.42 14.78 -8.85
CA LYS A 138 -13.19 14.35 -9.52
C LYS A 138 -13.55 13.81 -10.91
N LEU A 139 -13.47 14.66 -11.92
CA LEU A 139 -13.94 14.35 -13.29
C LEU A 139 -12.81 13.97 -14.24
N ASP A 140 -11.54 14.22 -13.86
CA ASP A 140 -10.35 13.97 -14.66
C ASP A 140 -9.18 13.43 -13.82
N LYS A 141 -8.07 13.10 -14.48
CA LYS A 141 -6.81 12.70 -13.84
C LYS A 141 -6.96 11.49 -12.92
N PHE A 142 -7.68 10.46 -13.37
CA PHE A 142 -7.77 9.19 -12.67
C PHE A 142 -7.67 7.99 -13.62
N ILE A 143 -7.19 6.88 -13.09
CA ILE A 143 -7.12 5.58 -13.72
C ILE A 143 -7.81 4.60 -12.78
N ILE A 144 -8.77 3.83 -13.28
CA ILE A 144 -9.39 2.73 -12.53
C ILE A 144 -8.74 1.43 -13.03
N MET A 145 -8.19 0.66 -12.10
CA MET A 145 -7.61 -0.65 -12.36
C MET A 145 -8.46 -1.74 -11.71
N ASP A 146 -9.13 -2.52 -12.52
CA ASP A 146 -9.82 -3.72 -12.05
C ASP A 146 -8.80 -4.86 -11.92
N ILE A 147 -8.48 -5.24 -10.69
CA ILE A 147 -7.59 -6.37 -10.41
C ILE A 147 -8.39 -7.51 -9.81
N LYS A 148 -8.74 -8.48 -10.65
CA LYS A 148 -9.44 -9.68 -10.23
C LYS A 148 -8.55 -10.62 -9.41
N ASN A 149 -9.16 -11.42 -8.54
CA ASN A 149 -8.49 -12.48 -7.77
C ASN A 149 -7.43 -12.02 -6.76
N ILE A 150 -7.62 -10.87 -6.13
CA ILE A 150 -6.88 -10.50 -4.93
C ILE A 150 -7.79 -10.69 -3.70
N ASP A 151 -8.08 -11.93 -3.36
CA ASP A 151 -8.75 -12.28 -2.08
C ASP A 151 -7.71 -12.40 -0.96
N ILE A 152 -6.89 -11.36 -0.80
CA ILE A 152 -5.82 -11.30 0.19
C ILE A 152 -5.91 -9.97 0.93
N SER A 153 -5.90 -10.05 2.26
CA SER A 153 -5.72 -8.88 3.13
C SER A 153 -4.71 -9.18 4.22
N SER A 154 -4.03 -8.14 4.71
CA SER A 154 -3.13 -8.28 5.85
C SER A 154 -3.83 -8.82 7.10
N THR A 155 -5.12 -8.53 7.28
CA THR A 155 -5.93 -9.07 8.38
C THR A 155 -6.07 -10.58 8.25
N LYS A 156 -6.48 -11.09 7.09
CA LYS A 156 -6.61 -12.52 6.82
C LYS A 156 -5.29 -13.27 7.01
N ILE A 157 -4.17 -12.63 6.67
CA ILE A 157 -2.83 -13.18 6.90
C ILE A 157 -2.53 -13.30 8.39
N ARG A 158 -2.77 -12.24 9.18
CA ARG A 158 -2.52 -12.27 10.63
C ARG A 158 -3.39 -13.30 11.35
N GLU A 159 -4.65 -13.46 10.93
CA GLU A 159 -5.57 -14.49 11.47
C GLU A 159 -5.11 -15.92 11.15
N ASN A 160 -4.28 -16.11 10.14
CA ASN A 160 -3.75 -17.42 9.72
C ASN A 160 -2.23 -17.54 9.95
N ILE A 161 -1.67 -16.73 10.86
CA ILE A 161 -0.22 -16.58 10.98
C ILE A 161 0.50 -17.91 11.32
N ASN A 162 -0.15 -18.80 12.03
CA ASN A 162 0.40 -20.11 12.42
C ASN A 162 0.18 -21.21 11.37
N ASN A 163 -0.48 -20.89 10.24
CA ASN A 163 -0.70 -21.82 9.16
C ASN A 163 0.25 -21.57 7.98
N LYS A 164 1.48 -22.08 8.06
CA LYS A 164 2.51 -21.93 7.01
C LYS A 164 2.02 -22.31 5.61
N ARG A 165 1.16 -23.34 5.49
CA ARG A 165 0.63 -23.78 4.19
C ARG A 165 -0.27 -22.69 3.57
N VAL A 166 -1.08 -22.04 4.37
CA VAL A 166 -1.93 -20.92 3.94
C VAL A 166 -1.06 -19.72 3.59
N LEU A 167 -0.07 -19.37 4.43
CA LEU A 167 0.80 -18.22 4.22
C LEU A 167 1.58 -18.28 2.91
N LYS A 168 2.04 -19.48 2.48
CA LYS A 168 2.75 -19.66 1.20
C LYS A 168 1.95 -19.19 -0.03
N ASN A 169 0.62 -19.18 0.06
CA ASN A 169 -0.23 -18.68 -1.02
C ASN A 169 -0.28 -17.15 -1.08
N TYR A 170 0.00 -16.47 0.04
CA TYR A 170 -0.23 -15.04 0.22
C TYR A 170 1.04 -14.22 0.39
N LEU A 171 2.12 -14.83 0.86
CA LEU A 171 3.36 -14.16 1.19
C LEU A 171 4.54 -14.73 0.39
N ASN A 172 5.50 -13.86 0.10
CA ASN A 172 6.84 -14.27 -0.31
C ASN A 172 7.52 -15.04 0.82
N HIS A 173 8.31 -16.06 0.49
CA HIS A 173 9.01 -16.90 1.47
C HIS A 173 9.92 -16.08 2.41
N ASN A 174 10.61 -15.05 1.90
CA ASN A 174 11.46 -14.19 2.74
C ASN A 174 10.63 -13.43 3.80
N VAL A 175 9.40 -13.02 3.47
CA VAL A 175 8.49 -12.37 4.42
C VAL A 175 8.03 -13.38 5.47
N ILE A 176 7.70 -14.62 5.07
CA ILE A 176 7.31 -15.68 6.00
C ILE A 176 8.46 -15.95 6.98
N ASP A 177 9.67 -16.16 6.46
CA ASP A 177 10.85 -16.44 7.29
C ASP A 177 11.16 -15.28 8.23
N TYR A 178 11.02 -14.04 7.75
CA TYR A 178 11.21 -12.86 8.58
C TYR A 178 10.21 -12.80 9.73
N ILE A 179 8.93 -13.06 9.46
CA ILE A 179 7.86 -13.09 10.47
C ILE A 179 8.17 -14.12 11.57
N TYR A 180 8.53 -15.34 11.19
CA TYR A 180 8.83 -16.40 12.16
C TYR A 180 10.11 -16.15 12.95
N ARG A 181 11.20 -15.69 12.31
CA ARG A 181 12.46 -15.37 13.00
C ARG A 181 12.30 -14.26 14.04
N ASN A 182 11.43 -13.29 13.76
CA ASN A 182 11.21 -12.14 14.65
C ASN A 182 9.96 -12.31 15.55
N LYS A 183 9.30 -13.48 15.53
CA LYS A 183 8.12 -13.81 16.33
C LYS A 183 7.02 -12.72 16.21
N LEU A 184 6.74 -12.29 14.98
CA LEU A 184 5.76 -11.24 14.73
C LEU A 184 4.34 -11.83 14.69
N TYR A 185 3.36 -11.01 15.11
CA TYR A 185 1.93 -11.36 15.05
C TYR A 185 1.53 -12.55 15.91
N ASP A 186 2.20 -12.75 17.07
CA ASP A 186 1.95 -13.88 18.00
C ASP A 186 2.06 -15.25 17.30
N CYS A 187 2.99 -15.36 16.32
CA CYS A 187 3.25 -16.64 15.69
C CYS A 187 3.93 -17.61 16.68
N ASP A 188 3.35 -18.81 16.80
CA ASP A 188 3.94 -19.89 17.56
C ASP A 188 5.22 -20.40 16.89
N PHE A 189 6.26 -20.62 17.67
CA PHE A 189 7.50 -21.24 17.19
C PHE A 189 7.20 -22.71 16.90
N ILE A 190 6.91 -23.04 15.65
CA ILE A 190 6.99 -24.43 15.21
C ILE A 190 8.48 -24.67 14.95
N SER A 191 9.16 -25.30 15.95
CA SER A 191 10.46 -25.93 15.74
C SER A 191 10.36 -26.78 14.47
N ASN A 192 11.30 -26.56 13.56
CA ASN A 192 11.38 -27.33 12.31
C ASN A 192 11.46 -28.81 12.61
N GLU A 193 10.51 -29.58 12.19
CA GLU A 193 10.68 -30.94 11.71
C GLU A 193 10.69 -30.95 10.18
#